data_4ebad760e2ffbbd134335fc75267c32e
#
_entry.id   4ebad760e2ffbbd134335fc75267c32e
#
_cell.length_a   1.000
_cell.length_b   1.000
_cell.length_c   1.000
_cell.angle_alpha   90.00
_cell.angle_beta   90.00
_cell.angle_gamma   90.00
#
_symmetry.space_group_name_H-M   'P 1'
#
loop_
_entity.id
_entity.type
_entity.pdbx_description
1 polymer ?
#
loop_
_entity_poly.entity_id
_entity_poly.type
_entity_poly.pdbx_seq_one_letter_code
_entity_poly.pdbx_strand_id
1 'polypeptide(L)'
;MSRPTSTGLSYSATVSRKLVHRAAVCEVFLTDTKRESNERFLVAAQLPRVHSYYTDHLATPAAYDPLLLLEVFRQTSILVAHEHLGAPTDNKFSFNDGDLAVLDPAALLIGDTPGHALLVVEVEAEKRRRGDLVGVTLRMGLALDGRDAASMTMTIQWMPPKVWTDVRERGRAVLGLDSEPARVPQAARRLLPASVGRYSPHNVVLSESAVIGRELVAKVLVDQSHPALFDHPLDHIPGALLFEAYRQTALHAAHELLGLSPHRLTVMRCVAAFTRFGEFEMPTICRAELVEDPDRPGVTFRMEITQDEVVISTAEIDLQCATPIGRRLVPETAPLAVQVG
;
A
#
# COMPACT_ATOMS: atom_id res chain seq x y z
N MET A 1 14.94 20.43 2.55
CA MET A 1 15.33 20.24 1.12
C MET A 1 14.85 21.42 0.30
N SER A 2 15.70 22.04 -0.54
CA SER A 2 15.32 23.19 -1.39
C SER A 2 14.33 22.72 -2.46
N ARG A 3 13.18 23.42 -2.60
CA ARG A 3 12.18 23.17 -3.64
C ARG A 3 12.79 23.44 -5.03
N PRO A 4 12.70 22.52 -6.01
CA PRO A 4 13.03 22.84 -7.38
C PRO A 4 11.96 23.79 -7.95
N THR A 5 12.35 24.95 -8.42
CA THR A 5 11.49 26.04 -8.93
C THR A 5 10.91 25.79 -10.34
N SER A 6 11.22 24.70 -11.00
CA SER A 6 10.58 24.11 -12.18
C SER A 6 11.29 22.77 -12.46
N THR A 7 10.60 21.67 -12.36
CA THR A 7 11.19 20.35 -12.65
C THR A 7 11.25 20.06 -14.13
N GLY A 8 10.48 20.78 -14.96
CA GLY A 8 10.28 20.51 -16.39
C GLY A 8 9.47 19.23 -16.65
N LEU A 9 8.87 18.60 -15.60
CA LEU A 9 8.04 17.41 -15.72
C LEU A 9 6.62 17.77 -16.16
N SER A 10 5.99 16.88 -16.92
CA SER A 10 4.63 17.01 -17.43
C SER A 10 3.64 16.18 -16.62
N TYR A 11 2.40 16.70 -16.51
CA TYR A 11 1.25 15.98 -15.91
C TYR A 11 0.14 15.73 -16.95
N SER A 12 0.42 15.89 -18.25
CA SER A 12 -0.59 15.90 -19.31
C SER A 12 -0.97 14.52 -19.84
N ALA A 13 -0.12 13.51 -19.65
CA ALA A 13 -0.34 12.14 -20.10
C ALA A 13 0.34 11.15 -19.15
N THR A 14 -0.13 9.91 -19.10
CA THR A 14 0.53 8.86 -18.33
C THR A 14 1.75 8.31 -19.07
N VAL A 15 2.71 7.79 -18.34
CA VAL A 15 3.78 6.95 -18.91
C VAL A 15 3.18 5.65 -19.50
N SER A 16 3.97 4.93 -20.31
CA SER A 16 3.50 3.65 -20.84
C SER A 16 3.18 2.67 -19.71
N ARG A 17 2.00 2.05 -19.75
CA ARG A 17 1.56 1.04 -18.77
C ARG A 17 2.52 -0.15 -18.63
N LYS A 18 3.31 -0.44 -19.68
CA LYS A 18 4.31 -1.50 -19.67
C LYS A 18 5.48 -1.19 -18.74
N LEU A 19 5.84 0.09 -18.58
CA LEU A 19 6.93 0.54 -17.71
C LEU A 19 6.59 0.51 -16.22
N VAL A 20 5.33 0.31 -15.89
CA VAL A 20 4.84 0.24 -14.50
C VAL A 20 4.13 -1.08 -14.20
N HIS A 21 4.23 -2.04 -15.12
CA HIS A 21 3.61 -3.37 -15.05
C HIS A 21 2.11 -3.31 -14.70
N ARG A 22 1.35 -2.54 -15.51
CA ARG A 22 -0.11 -2.48 -15.43
C ARG A 22 -0.75 -2.91 -16.76
N ALA A 23 -1.91 -3.58 -16.67
CA ALA A 23 -2.71 -3.92 -17.84
C ALA A 23 -3.68 -2.80 -18.20
N ALA A 24 -4.32 -2.17 -17.22
CA ALA A 24 -5.24 -1.06 -17.43
C ALA A 24 -4.51 0.28 -17.43
N VAL A 25 -4.81 1.16 -18.41
CA VAL A 25 -4.26 2.52 -18.46
C VAL A 25 -4.75 3.36 -17.28
N CYS A 26 -5.98 3.15 -16.81
CA CYS A 26 -6.55 3.86 -15.65
C CYS A 26 -5.86 3.52 -14.32
N GLU A 27 -5.08 2.45 -14.28
CA GLU A 27 -4.26 2.08 -13.12
C GLU A 27 -2.83 2.66 -13.18
N VAL A 28 -2.50 3.49 -14.17
CA VAL A 28 -1.21 4.17 -14.30
C VAL A 28 -1.32 5.57 -13.72
N PHE A 29 -0.60 5.83 -12.65
CA PHE A 29 -0.62 7.14 -11.97
C PHE A 29 0.57 8.02 -12.33
N LEU A 30 1.67 7.44 -12.84
CA LEU A 30 2.86 8.19 -13.22
C LEU A 30 2.67 8.88 -14.56
N THR A 31 3.20 10.10 -14.68
CA THR A 31 3.00 10.94 -15.85
C THR A 31 4.30 11.28 -16.56
N ASP A 32 5.43 11.38 -15.85
CA ASP A 32 6.71 11.75 -16.45
C ASP A 32 7.87 11.34 -15.54
N THR A 33 9.09 11.28 -16.07
CA THR A 33 10.30 11.00 -15.30
C THR A 33 11.51 11.73 -15.88
N LYS A 34 12.47 12.06 -15.01
CA LYS A 34 13.70 12.75 -15.38
C LYS A 34 14.88 12.26 -14.54
N ARG A 35 15.99 11.96 -15.18
CA ARG A 35 17.25 11.71 -14.49
C ARG A 35 17.92 13.04 -14.11
N GLU A 36 18.27 13.23 -12.85
CA GLU A 36 19.09 14.36 -12.37
C GLU A 36 20.56 13.98 -12.25
N SER A 37 20.83 12.74 -11.81
CA SER A 37 22.18 12.16 -11.73
C SER A 37 22.13 10.64 -11.93
N ASN A 38 23.23 9.94 -11.72
CA ASN A 38 23.26 8.48 -11.79
C ASN A 38 22.48 7.81 -10.67
N GLU A 39 22.29 8.48 -9.55
CA GLU A 39 21.66 7.94 -8.35
C GLU A 39 20.39 8.71 -7.95
N ARG A 40 20.02 9.77 -8.70
CA ARG A 40 18.88 10.62 -8.36
C ARG A 40 17.98 10.87 -9.55
N PHE A 41 16.66 10.66 -9.32
CA PHE A 41 15.63 10.79 -10.34
C PHE A 41 14.43 11.58 -9.79
N LEU A 42 13.73 12.27 -10.68
CA LEU A 42 12.46 12.90 -10.42
C LEU A 42 11.37 12.16 -11.17
N VAL A 43 10.22 11.95 -10.52
CA VAL A 43 9.06 11.31 -11.14
C VAL A 43 7.82 12.14 -10.81
N ALA A 44 6.99 12.37 -11.82
CA ALA A 44 5.69 13.02 -11.66
C ALA A 44 4.57 12.00 -11.65
N ALA A 45 3.55 12.22 -10.82
CA ALA A 45 2.33 11.42 -10.81
C ALA A 45 1.10 12.31 -10.64
N GLN A 46 -0.04 11.88 -11.18
CA GLN A 46 -1.33 12.52 -10.96
C GLN A 46 -2.25 11.56 -10.21
N LEU A 47 -2.76 12.00 -9.06
CA LEU A 47 -3.63 11.20 -8.21
C LEU A 47 -5.10 11.50 -8.55
N PRO A 48 -5.91 10.45 -8.86
CA PRO A 48 -7.32 10.65 -9.19
C PRO A 48 -8.12 11.05 -7.95
N ARG A 49 -9.08 11.94 -8.12
CA ARG A 49 -9.99 12.33 -7.02
C ARG A 49 -10.97 11.22 -6.64
N VAL A 50 -11.21 10.28 -7.53
CA VAL A 50 -12.10 9.14 -7.36
C VAL A 50 -11.46 7.90 -7.98
N HIS A 51 -11.45 6.82 -7.24
CA HIS A 51 -10.99 5.51 -7.69
C HIS A 51 -11.80 4.43 -6.96
N SER A 52 -12.28 3.41 -7.66
CA SER A 52 -13.20 2.39 -7.11
C SER A 52 -12.66 1.62 -5.90
N TYR A 53 -11.34 1.56 -5.77
CA TYR A 53 -10.66 0.88 -4.67
C TYR A 53 -10.00 1.87 -3.69
N TYR A 54 -9.19 2.81 -4.17
CA TYR A 54 -8.41 3.70 -3.30
C TYR A 54 -9.24 4.82 -2.64
N THR A 55 -10.41 5.18 -3.19
CA THR A 55 -11.31 6.15 -2.51
C THR A 55 -12.48 5.48 -1.80
N ASP A 56 -12.50 4.13 -1.74
CA ASP A 56 -13.48 3.36 -0.98
C ASP A 56 -13.07 3.24 0.49
N HIS A 57 -12.95 4.38 1.17
CA HIS A 57 -12.68 4.46 2.61
C HIS A 57 -13.59 5.50 3.26
N LEU A 58 -13.81 5.31 4.57
CA LEU A 58 -14.80 6.07 5.35
C LEU A 58 -14.25 7.38 5.93
N ALA A 59 -13.04 7.81 5.52
CA ALA A 59 -12.41 9.02 6.02
C ALA A 59 -13.21 10.29 5.65
N THR A 60 -13.42 11.17 6.62
CA THR A 60 -14.06 12.47 6.43
C THR A 60 -13.23 13.54 7.15
N PRO A 61 -12.72 14.56 6.46
CA PRO A 61 -12.87 14.86 5.03
C PRO A 61 -12.17 13.84 4.11
N ALA A 62 -12.54 13.82 2.82
CA ALA A 62 -11.96 12.90 1.84
C ALA A 62 -10.44 13.14 1.70
N ALA A 63 -9.68 12.07 1.76
CA ALA A 63 -8.22 12.10 1.67
C ALA A 63 -7.71 10.99 0.73
N TYR A 64 -6.53 11.16 0.18
CA TYR A 64 -5.86 10.10 -0.57
C TYR A 64 -5.45 8.97 0.37
N ASP A 65 -5.75 7.74 -0.05
CA ASP A 65 -5.42 6.53 0.71
C ASP A 65 -3.88 6.34 0.75
N PRO A 66 -3.26 6.07 1.90
CA PRO A 66 -1.84 5.71 1.98
C PRO A 66 -1.45 4.53 1.07
N LEU A 67 -2.35 3.58 0.80
CA LEU A 67 -2.09 2.49 -0.15
C LEU A 67 -2.11 2.94 -1.62
N LEU A 68 -2.77 4.06 -1.97
CA LEU A 68 -2.58 4.70 -3.28
C LEU A 68 -1.16 5.25 -3.40
N LEU A 69 -0.64 5.87 -2.34
CA LEU A 69 0.75 6.37 -2.33
C LEU A 69 1.74 5.19 -2.42
N LEU A 70 1.47 4.08 -1.73
CA LEU A 70 2.26 2.85 -1.87
C LEU A 70 2.31 2.37 -3.33
N GLU A 71 1.17 2.37 -4.02
CA GLU A 71 1.11 1.99 -5.44
C GLU A 71 1.91 2.96 -6.32
N VAL A 72 1.82 4.27 -6.07
CA VAL A 72 2.64 5.28 -6.76
C VAL A 72 4.12 5.02 -6.54
N PHE A 73 4.56 4.72 -5.31
CA PHE A 73 5.95 4.35 -5.02
C PHE A 73 6.36 3.05 -5.72
N ARG A 74 5.49 2.03 -5.76
CA ARG A 74 5.74 0.79 -6.48
C ARG A 74 5.90 1.04 -7.97
N GLN A 75 5.01 1.79 -8.61
CA GLN A 75 5.13 2.14 -10.02
C GLN A 75 6.41 2.93 -10.28
N THR A 76 6.75 3.88 -9.41
CA THR A 76 7.98 4.67 -9.49
C THR A 76 9.22 3.79 -9.46
N SER A 77 9.28 2.82 -8.57
CA SER A 77 10.43 1.92 -8.46
C SER A 77 10.65 1.09 -9.73
N ILE A 78 9.58 0.60 -10.36
CA ILE A 78 9.63 -0.17 -11.61
C ILE A 78 10.00 0.73 -12.78
N LEU A 79 9.39 1.93 -12.87
CA LEU A 79 9.70 2.90 -13.92
C LEU A 79 11.18 3.29 -13.90
N VAL A 80 11.70 3.65 -12.73
CA VAL A 80 13.12 4.02 -12.55
C VAL A 80 14.04 2.85 -12.91
N ALA A 81 13.69 1.62 -12.52
CA ALA A 81 14.46 0.44 -12.88
C ALA A 81 14.54 0.25 -14.41
N HIS A 82 13.42 0.40 -15.13
CA HIS A 82 13.39 0.26 -16.58
C HIS A 82 14.05 1.41 -17.32
N GLU A 83 13.62 2.64 -17.05
CA GLU A 83 14.01 3.82 -17.83
C GLU A 83 15.43 4.32 -17.49
N HIS A 84 15.86 4.14 -16.24
CA HIS A 84 17.09 4.77 -15.77
C HIS A 84 18.18 3.80 -15.35
N LEU A 85 17.82 2.59 -14.89
CA LEU A 85 18.80 1.62 -14.38
C LEU A 85 19.02 0.43 -15.32
N GLY A 86 18.33 0.41 -16.48
CA GLY A 86 18.55 -0.57 -17.54
C GLY A 86 17.97 -1.97 -17.28
N ALA A 87 17.01 -2.09 -16.35
CA ALA A 87 16.27 -3.35 -16.17
C ALA A 87 15.47 -3.65 -17.45
N PRO A 88 15.60 -4.85 -18.06
CA PRO A 88 14.81 -5.25 -19.23
C PRO A 88 13.31 -5.21 -18.94
N THR A 89 12.51 -4.73 -19.91
CA THR A 89 11.06 -4.53 -19.74
C THR A 89 10.24 -5.81 -19.63
N ASP A 90 10.80 -6.95 -19.97
CA ASP A 90 10.21 -8.28 -19.80
C ASP A 90 10.54 -8.94 -18.46
N ASN A 91 11.48 -8.37 -17.69
CA ASN A 91 11.85 -8.91 -16.39
C ASN A 91 10.70 -8.86 -15.40
N LYS A 92 10.65 -9.88 -14.56
CA LYS A 92 9.72 -9.98 -13.45
C LYS A 92 10.32 -9.32 -12.21
N PHE A 93 9.48 -8.60 -11.47
CA PHE A 93 9.88 -7.89 -10.27
C PHE A 93 9.36 -8.57 -9.02
N SER A 94 10.18 -8.61 -7.97
CA SER A 94 9.77 -8.94 -6.62
C SER A 94 9.97 -7.73 -5.71
N PHE A 95 8.99 -7.47 -4.87
CA PHE A 95 9.08 -6.56 -3.74
C PHE A 95 9.58 -7.35 -2.53
N ASN A 96 10.66 -6.92 -1.89
CA ASN A 96 11.26 -7.64 -0.77
C ASN A 96 10.84 -7.05 0.57
N ASP A 97 11.04 -5.76 0.72
CA ASP A 97 10.72 -5.02 1.95
C ASP A 97 10.47 -3.55 1.63
N GLY A 98 9.79 -2.87 2.54
CA GLY A 98 9.57 -1.44 2.47
C GLY A 98 9.08 -0.83 3.76
N ASP A 99 9.34 0.46 3.91
CA ASP A 99 8.93 1.32 5.03
C ASP A 99 8.23 2.55 4.45
N LEU A 100 6.90 2.54 4.45
CA LEU A 100 6.04 3.65 4.06
C LEU A 100 5.72 4.48 5.30
N ALA A 101 5.91 5.80 5.23
CA ALA A 101 5.48 6.75 6.26
C ALA A 101 4.70 7.91 5.65
N VAL A 102 3.54 8.22 6.23
CA VAL A 102 2.79 9.47 6.00
C VAL A 102 3.42 10.54 6.87
N LEU A 103 3.93 11.61 6.25
CA LEU A 103 4.63 12.71 6.95
C LEU A 103 3.67 13.81 7.40
N ASP A 104 2.66 14.10 6.56
CA ASP A 104 1.65 15.11 6.83
C ASP A 104 0.27 14.62 6.35
N PRO A 105 -0.60 14.13 7.26
CA PRO A 105 -1.95 13.71 6.89
C PRO A 105 -2.78 14.81 6.25
N ALA A 106 -2.52 16.08 6.57
CA ALA A 106 -3.24 17.20 6.00
C ALA A 106 -2.84 17.47 4.53
N ALA A 107 -1.67 17.00 4.10
CA ALA A 107 -1.28 17.05 2.70
C ALA A 107 -2.05 16.03 1.85
N LEU A 108 -2.65 15.00 2.46
CA LEU A 108 -3.42 13.97 1.75
C LEU A 108 -4.87 14.40 1.43
N LEU A 109 -5.35 15.55 1.92
CA LEU A 109 -6.71 15.98 1.64
C LEU A 109 -6.94 16.18 0.15
N ILE A 110 -8.05 15.60 -0.34
CA ILE A 110 -8.43 15.71 -1.76
C ILE A 110 -9.01 17.11 -2.00
N GLY A 111 -8.35 17.86 -2.90
CA GLY A 111 -8.78 19.19 -3.33
C GLY A 111 -9.81 19.17 -4.46
N ASP A 112 -10.01 20.34 -5.08
CA ASP A 112 -10.98 20.51 -6.20
C ASP A 112 -10.43 19.98 -7.53
N THR A 113 -9.14 19.74 -7.64
CA THR A 113 -8.45 19.18 -8.81
C THR A 113 -7.75 17.86 -8.45
N PRO A 114 -7.41 17.01 -9.45
CA PRO A 114 -6.52 15.86 -9.22
C PRO A 114 -5.19 16.31 -8.60
N GLY A 115 -4.70 15.58 -7.62
CA GLY A 115 -3.45 15.93 -6.93
C GLY A 115 -2.22 15.71 -7.81
N HIS A 116 -1.30 16.66 -7.85
CA HIS A 116 -0.03 16.53 -8.54
C HIS A 116 1.07 16.12 -7.55
N ALA A 117 1.56 14.89 -7.71
CA ALA A 117 2.65 14.39 -6.89
C ALA A 117 4.00 14.53 -7.61
N LEU A 118 4.98 15.00 -6.88
CA LEU A 118 6.39 15.02 -7.29
C LEU A 118 7.16 14.06 -6.37
N LEU A 119 7.82 13.07 -6.96
CA LEU A 119 8.68 12.16 -6.24
C LEU A 119 10.15 12.48 -6.51
N VAL A 120 10.93 12.49 -5.44
CA VAL A 120 12.39 12.49 -5.47
C VAL A 120 12.83 11.09 -5.10
N VAL A 121 13.60 10.45 -5.99
CA VAL A 121 14.06 9.07 -5.87
C VAL A 121 15.57 9.03 -5.79
N GLU A 122 16.12 8.37 -4.78
CA GLU A 122 17.55 8.19 -4.58
C GLU A 122 17.88 6.70 -4.46
N VAL A 123 18.92 6.25 -5.18
CA VAL A 123 19.46 4.90 -5.02
C VAL A 123 20.27 4.84 -3.74
N GLU A 124 19.81 4.07 -2.76
CA GLU A 124 20.50 3.89 -1.47
C GLU A 124 21.46 2.68 -1.50
N ALA A 125 21.06 1.62 -2.19
CA ALA A 125 21.88 0.43 -2.36
C ALA A 125 21.61 -0.28 -3.69
N GLU A 126 22.62 -0.92 -4.21
CA GLU A 126 22.55 -1.75 -5.43
C GLU A 126 22.79 -3.22 -5.09
N LYS A 127 22.01 -4.11 -5.70
CA LYS A 127 22.25 -5.56 -5.66
C LYS A 127 22.74 -6.02 -7.02
N ARG A 128 23.98 -6.51 -7.05
CA ARG A 128 24.60 -7.03 -8.27
C ARG A 128 24.84 -8.53 -8.19
N ARG A 129 24.69 -9.21 -9.33
CA ARG A 129 24.99 -10.62 -9.49
C ARG A 129 25.85 -10.80 -10.73
N ARG A 130 27.07 -11.29 -10.58
CA ARG A 130 28.06 -11.46 -11.68
C ARG A 130 28.33 -10.17 -12.47
N GLY A 131 28.23 -9.00 -11.80
CA GLY A 131 28.40 -7.69 -12.43
C GLY A 131 27.09 -7.01 -12.86
N ASP A 132 26.04 -7.77 -13.16
CA ASP A 132 24.75 -7.24 -13.58
C ASP A 132 23.94 -6.69 -12.38
N LEU A 133 23.31 -5.54 -12.57
CA LEU A 133 22.37 -4.96 -11.61
C LEU A 133 21.07 -5.80 -11.62
N VAL A 134 20.69 -6.35 -10.50
CA VAL A 134 19.51 -7.25 -10.37
C VAL A 134 18.54 -6.79 -9.28
N GLY A 135 18.79 -5.68 -8.63
CA GLY A 135 17.91 -5.09 -7.63
C GLY A 135 18.51 -3.82 -7.04
N VAL A 136 17.66 -3.05 -6.39
CA VAL A 136 18.01 -1.79 -5.72
C VAL A 136 17.19 -1.59 -4.46
N THR A 137 17.75 -0.83 -3.52
CA THR A 137 17.00 -0.16 -2.46
C THR A 137 16.87 1.30 -2.85
N LEU A 138 15.64 1.78 -2.92
CA LEU A 138 15.31 3.16 -3.27
C LEU A 138 14.77 3.89 -2.05
N ARG A 139 15.29 5.08 -1.77
CA ARG A 139 14.70 6.03 -0.84
C ARG A 139 13.93 7.07 -1.65
N MET A 140 12.65 7.21 -1.35
CA MET A 140 11.72 8.04 -2.09
C MET A 140 10.97 8.99 -1.17
N GLY A 141 10.91 10.28 -1.54
CA GLY A 141 10.05 11.28 -0.92
C GLY A 141 9.00 11.73 -1.90
N LEU A 142 7.76 11.88 -1.44
CA LEU A 142 6.62 12.33 -2.23
C LEU A 142 6.08 13.64 -1.68
N ALA A 143 6.09 14.68 -2.51
CA ALA A 143 5.37 15.93 -2.26
C ALA A 143 4.08 15.96 -3.08
N LEU A 144 2.95 16.27 -2.44
CA LEU A 144 1.64 16.42 -3.08
C LEU A 144 1.25 17.88 -3.08
N ASP A 145 1.00 18.45 -4.28
CA ASP A 145 0.72 19.87 -4.48
C ASP A 145 1.71 20.79 -3.75
N GLY A 146 2.98 20.36 -3.74
CA GLY A 146 4.09 21.10 -3.16
C GLY A 146 4.24 20.97 -1.64
N ARG A 147 3.50 20.08 -0.96
CA ARG A 147 3.64 19.76 0.46
C ARG A 147 4.24 18.36 0.61
N ASP A 148 5.23 18.19 1.47
CA ASP A 148 5.79 16.87 1.78
C ASP A 148 4.70 16.01 2.43
N ALA A 149 4.30 14.94 1.74
CA ALA A 149 3.15 14.11 2.12
C ALA A 149 3.53 12.74 2.64
N ALA A 150 4.51 12.08 2.01
CA ALA A 150 4.92 10.74 2.37
C ALA A 150 6.37 10.46 1.99
N SER A 151 6.94 9.43 2.60
CA SER A 151 8.23 8.86 2.22
C SER A 151 8.15 7.34 2.16
N MET A 152 9.03 6.72 1.39
CA MET A 152 9.17 5.28 1.33
C MET A 152 10.61 4.86 1.06
N THR A 153 11.10 3.89 1.84
CA THR A 153 12.26 3.08 1.46
C THR A 153 11.74 1.75 0.93
N MET A 154 12.21 1.32 -0.23
CA MET A 154 11.70 0.13 -0.91
C MET A 154 12.85 -0.67 -1.52
N THR A 155 12.92 -1.97 -1.20
CA THR A 155 13.86 -2.90 -1.82
C THR A 155 13.14 -3.75 -2.87
N ILE A 156 13.57 -3.63 -4.12
CA ILE A 156 13.07 -4.41 -5.25
C ILE A 156 14.18 -5.20 -5.92
N GLN A 157 13.80 -6.33 -6.51
CA GLN A 157 14.68 -7.14 -7.35
C GLN A 157 13.95 -7.49 -8.64
N TRP A 158 14.74 -7.76 -9.70
CA TRP A 158 14.19 -8.22 -10.96
C TRP A 158 15.00 -9.38 -11.51
N MET A 159 14.36 -10.20 -12.30
CA MET A 159 14.98 -11.37 -12.93
C MET A 159 14.32 -11.69 -14.27
N PRO A 160 15.06 -12.32 -15.21
CA PRO A 160 14.50 -12.79 -16.46
C PRO A 160 13.31 -13.75 -16.26
N PRO A 161 12.33 -13.77 -17.20
CA PRO A 161 11.13 -14.62 -17.08
C PRO A 161 11.45 -16.10 -16.82
N LYS A 162 12.46 -16.64 -17.50
CA LYS A 162 12.87 -18.03 -17.28
C LYS A 162 13.32 -18.30 -15.83
N VAL A 163 14.13 -17.39 -15.27
CA VAL A 163 14.61 -17.54 -13.88
C VAL A 163 13.43 -17.45 -12.91
N TRP A 164 12.48 -16.55 -13.19
CA TRP A 164 11.24 -16.46 -12.41
C TRP A 164 10.47 -17.76 -12.42
N THR A 165 10.20 -18.31 -13.61
CA THR A 165 9.51 -19.61 -13.76
C THR A 165 10.22 -20.73 -12.99
N ASP A 166 11.54 -20.86 -13.15
CA ASP A 166 12.34 -21.87 -12.43
C ASP A 166 12.27 -21.71 -10.89
N VAL A 167 12.18 -20.47 -10.39
CA VAL A 167 12.04 -20.17 -8.95
C VAL A 167 10.65 -20.56 -8.46
N ARG A 168 9.60 -20.17 -9.23
CA ARG A 168 8.21 -20.47 -8.89
C ARG A 168 7.93 -21.97 -8.89
N GLU A 169 8.30 -22.70 -9.95
CA GLU A 169 8.12 -24.15 -10.05
C GLU A 169 8.79 -24.89 -8.89
N ARG A 170 10.05 -24.55 -8.56
CA ARG A 170 10.73 -25.16 -7.44
C ARG A 170 10.08 -24.86 -6.08
N GLY A 171 9.64 -23.60 -5.88
CA GLY A 171 8.94 -23.22 -4.66
C GLY A 171 7.64 -23.99 -4.48
N ARG A 172 6.83 -24.10 -5.54
CA ARG A 172 5.56 -24.83 -5.54
C ARG A 172 5.75 -26.34 -5.37
N ALA A 173 6.75 -26.91 -6.02
CA ALA A 173 7.07 -28.34 -5.87
C ALA A 173 7.45 -28.73 -4.42
N VAL A 174 8.15 -27.85 -3.68
CA VAL A 174 8.45 -28.04 -2.24
C VAL A 174 7.15 -28.11 -1.41
N LEU A 175 6.10 -27.39 -1.83
CA LEU A 175 4.80 -27.38 -1.17
C LEU A 175 3.86 -28.49 -1.67
N GLY A 176 4.30 -29.32 -2.62
CA GLY A 176 3.46 -30.38 -3.23
C GLY A 176 2.36 -29.83 -4.14
N LEU A 177 2.51 -28.59 -4.66
CA LEU A 177 1.56 -27.96 -5.55
C LEU A 177 1.96 -28.17 -7.02
N ASP A 178 0.96 -28.15 -7.92
CA ASP A 178 1.20 -28.17 -9.36
C ASP A 178 2.01 -26.96 -9.83
N SER A 179 2.74 -27.07 -10.94
CA SER A 179 3.53 -25.97 -11.51
C SER A 179 2.67 -24.76 -11.88
N GLU A 180 1.44 -25.00 -12.39
CA GLU A 180 0.48 -23.97 -12.74
C GLU A 180 -0.45 -23.67 -11.55
N PRO A 181 -0.55 -22.39 -11.13
CA PRO A 181 -1.45 -21.99 -10.05
C PRO A 181 -2.92 -22.17 -10.43
N ALA A 182 -3.72 -22.76 -9.55
CA ALA A 182 -5.15 -22.93 -9.76
C ALA A 182 -5.93 -21.63 -9.52
N ARG A 183 -7.04 -21.48 -10.25
CA ARG A 183 -8.08 -20.53 -9.85
C ARG A 183 -8.91 -21.14 -8.74
N VAL A 184 -8.85 -20.54 -7.55
CA VAL A 184 -9.61 -21.01 -6.39
C VAL A 184 -10.83 -20.13 -6.20
N PRO A 185 -12.07 -20.65 -6.37
CA PRO A 185 -13.27 -19.90 -6.07
C PRO A 185 -13.33 -19.55 -4.58
N GLN A 186 -13.47 -18.26 -4.26
CA GLN A 186 -13.61 -17.78 -2.88
C GLN A 186 -15.09 -17.62 -2.54
N ALA A 187 -15.71 -18.67 -2.03
CA ALA A 187 -17.14 -18.68 -1.65
C ALA A 187 -17.39 -18.17 -0.21
N ALA A 188 -16.37 -17.68 0.50
CA ALA A 188 -16.50 -17.29 1.89
C ALA A 188 -17.24 -15.95 2.07
N ARG A 189 -17.98 -15.83 3.17
CA ARG A 189 -18.66 -14.59 3.54
C ARG A 189 -17.62 -13.56 4.00
N ARG A 190 -17.59 -12.39 3.35
CA ARG A 190 -16.73 -11.27 3.74
C ARG A 190 -17.15 -10.67 5.07
N LEU A 191 -16.22 -10.08 5.82
CA LEU A 191 -16.54 -9.26 6.98
C LEU A 191 -17.40 -8.05 6.57
N LEU A 192 -18.03 -7.42 7.55
CA LEU A 192 -18.79 -6.19 7.30
C LEU A 192 -17.83 -5.08 6.82
N PRO A 193 -18.10 -4.40 5.72
CA PRO A 193 -17.21 -3.37 5.17
C PRO A 193 -16.83 -2.31 6.19
N ALA A 194 -17.79 -1.86 6.99
CA ALA A 194 -17.57 -0.84 8.02
C ALA A 194 -16.57 -1.28 9.11
N SER A 195 -16.50 -2.58 9.44
CA SER A 195 -15.55 -3.08 10.46
C SER A 195 -14.08 -3.07 9.99
N VAL A 196 -13.86 -2.94 8.69
CA VAL A 196 -12.54 -2.89 8.06
C VAL A 196 -12.27 -1.56 7.34
N GLY A 197 -13.10 -0.54 7.59
CA GLY A 197 -12.92 0.80 7.04
C GLY A 197 -13.28 0.94 5.56
N ARG A 198 -14.15 0.08 5.00
CA ARG A 198 -14.60 0.11 3.61
C ARG A 198 -16.10 0.40 3.50
N TYR A 199 -16.56 0.90 2.34
CA TYR A 199 -17.98 0.98 1.96
C TYR A 199 -18.42 -0.23 1.16
N SER A 200 -17.61 -0.61 0.16
CA SER A 200 -17.93 -1.69 -0.77
C SER A 200 -17.54 -3.05 -0.20
N PRO A 201 -18.47 -4.02 -0.14
CA PRO A 201 -18.13 -5.40 0.19
C PRO A 201 -17.09 -6.01 -0.76
N HIS A 202 -17.05 -5.53 -2.01
CA HIS A 202 -16.12 -6.04 -3.01
C HIS A 202 -14.65 -5.79 -2.64
N ASN A 203 -14.37 -4.69 -1.96
CA ASN A 203 -13.02 -4.30 -1.50
C ASN A 203 -12.65 -4.91 -0.13
N VAL A 204 -13.52 -5.70 0.49
CA VAL A 204 -13.19 -6.41 1.73
C VAL A 204 -12.40 -7.68 1.39
N VAL A 205 -11.20 -7.81 1.94
CA VAL A 205 -10.30 -8.95 1.71
C VAL A 205 -10.19 -9.90 2.91
N LEU A 206 -11.09 -9.75 3.89
CA LEU A 206 -11.14 -10.60 5.07
C LEU A 206 -12.51 -11.32 5.16
N SER A 207 -12.51 -12.54 5.73
CA SER A 207 -13.74 -13.30 5.95
C SER A 207 -13.99 -13.55 7.44
N GLU A 208 -13.44 -14.61 7.97
CA GLU A 208 -13.60 -15.01 9.36
C GLU A 208 -12.56 -14.32 10.22
N SER A 209 -12.93 -13.91 11.43
CA SER A 209 -11.99 -13.35 12.41
C SER A 209 -12.30 -13.83 13.82
N ALA A 210 -11.28 -13.89 14.66
CA ALA A 210 -11.38 -14.19 16.07
C ALA A 210 -10.36 -13.41 16.88
N VAL A 211 -10.76 -12.99 18.08
CA VAL A 211 -9.86 -12.38 19.07
C VAL A 211 -9.34 -13.48 19.98
N ILE A 212 -8.03 -13.57 20.13
CA ILE A 212 -7.32 -14.53 20.98
C ILE A 212 -6.39 -13.75 21.91
N GLY A 213 -6.83 -13.46 23.10
CA GLY A 213 -6.09 -12.61 24.05
C GLY A 213 -5.93 -11.19 23.53
N ARG A 214 -4.72 -10.81 23.13
CA ARG A 214 -4.37 -9.48 22.60
C ARG A 214 -4.14 -9.48 21.08
N GLU A 215 -4.49 -10.57 20.46
CA GLU A 215 -4.30 -10.79 19.02
C GLU A 215 -5.65 -10.90 18.32
N LEU A 216 -5.75 -10.34 17.12
CA LEU A 216 -6.81 -10.63 16.19
C LEU A 216 -6.27 -11.49 15.06
N VAL A 217 -6.95 -12.59 14.79
CA VAL A 217 -6.63 -13.53 13.70
C VAL A 217 -7.75 -13.44 12.68
N ALA A 218 -7.41 -13.27 11.40
CA ALA A 218 -8.37 -13.18 10.31
C ALA A 218 -7.93 -14.00 9.10
N LYS A 219 -8.91 -14.59 8.40
CA LYS A 219 -8.69 -15.31 7.15
C LYS A 219 -8.71 -14.34 5.98
N VAL A 220 -7.67 -14.36 5.16
CA VAL A 220 -7.55 -13.52 3.96
C VAL A 220 -8.28 -14.19 2.79
N LEU A 221 -9.10 -13.41 2.08
CA LEU A 221 -9.78 -13.80 0.86
C LEU A 221 -8.96 -13.38 -0.35
N VAL A 222 -8.60 -14.34 -1.18
CA VAL A 222 -7.82 -14.14 -2.41
C VAL A 222 -8.75 -14.17 -3.61
N ASP A 223 -9.49 -13.08 -3.82
CA ASP A 223 -10.38 -12.93 -4.96
C ASP A 223 -9.61 -12.51 -6.22
N GLN A 224 -9.23 -13.48 -7.04
CA GLN A 224 -8.48 -13.27 -8.28
C GLN A 224 -9.27 -12.50 -9.36
N SER A 225 -10.56 -12.23 -9.13
CA SER A 225 -11.41 -11.42 -10.04
C SER A 225 -11.42 -9.92 -9.67
N HIS A 226 -10.78 -9.52 -8.54
CA HIS A 226 -10.76 -8.15 -8.08
C HIS A 226 -9.95 -7.24 -9.02
N PRO A 227 -10.56 -6.23 -9.69
CA PRO A 227 -9.95 -5.53 -10.82
C PRO A 227 -8.74 -4.66 -10.45
N ALA A 228 -8.68 -4.12 -9.24
CA ALA A 228 -7.56 -3.28 -8.81
C ALA A 228 -6.41 -4.09 -8.17
N LEU A 229 -6.72 -5.18 -7.45
CA LEU A 229 -5.71 -6.02 -6.81
C LEU A 229 -5.12 -7.05 -7.78
N PHE A 230 -5.90 -7.46 -8.79
CA PHE A 230 -5.52 -8.37 -9.86
C PHE A 230 -5.75 -7.71 -11.22
N ASP A 231 -5.12 -6.56 -11.45
CA ASP A 231 -5.18 -5.83 -12.72
C ASP A 231 -4.79 -6.69 -13.93
N HIS A 232 -4.01 -7.72 -13.73
CA HIS A 232 -3.63 -8.74 -14.72
C HIS A 232 -3.48 -10.11 -14.05
N PRO A 233 -3.49 -11.22 -14.82
CA PRO A 233 -3.23 -12.54 -14.27
C PRO A 233 -1.87 -12.63 -13.59
N LEU A 234 -1.86 -13.16 -12.37
CA LEU A 234 -0.68 -13.40 -11.56
C LEU A 234 -0.54 -14.88 -11.21
N ASP A 235 0.67 -15.30 -10.88
CA ASP A 235 1.01 -16.67 -10.47
C ASP A 235 1.17 -16.84 -8.94
N HIS A 236 0.85 -15.79 -8.17
CA HIS A 236 0.94 -15.76 -6.72
C HIS A 236 0.06 -14.64 -6.16
N ILE A 237 -0.17 -14.63 -4.85
CA ILE A 237 -0.89 -13.56 -4.17
C ILE A 237 -0.08 -12.26 -4.28
N PRO A 238 -0.65 -11.19 -4.87
CA PRO A 238 0.06 -9.93 -5.05
C PRO A 238 0.32 -9.22 -3.71
N GLY A 239 1.46 -8.56 -3.61
CA GLY A 239 1.80 -7.73 -2.44
C GLY A 239 0.74 -6.69 -2.12
N ALA A 240 0.06 -6.12 -3.13
CA ALA A 240 -1.04 -5.18 -2.94
C ALA A 240 -2.19 -5.77 -2.11
N LEU A 241 -2.55 -7.06 -2.33
CA LEU A 241 -3.56 -7.75 -1.54
C LEU A 241 -3.07 -8.01 -0.10
N LEU A 242 -1.79 -8.36 0.07
CA LEU A 242 -1.22 -8.58 1.40
C LEU A 242 -1.16 -7.27 2.21
N PHE A 243 -0.80 -6.14 1.59
CA PHE A 243 -0.89 -4.83 2.24
C PHE A 243 -2.31 -4.46 2.63
N GLU A 244 -3.29 -4.74 1.77
CA GLU A 244 -4.70 -4.53 2.09
C GLU A 244 -5.17 -5.44 3.23
N ALA A 245 -4.74 -6.70 3.25
CA ALA A 245 -5.04 -7.62 4.34
C ALA A 245 -4.47 -7.11 5.67
N TYR A 246 -3.23 -6.62 5.67
CA TYR A 246 -2.63 -5.98 6.84
C TYR A 246 -3.45 -4.78 7.31
N ARG A 247 -3.78 -3.85 6.41
CA ARG A 247 -4.55 -2.66 6.77
C ARG A 247 -5.91 -3.01 7.34
N GLN A 248 -6.67 -3.90 6.68
CA GLN A 248 -8.00 -4.29 7.14
C GLN A 248 -7.94 -5.04 8.47
N THR A 249 -6.96 -5.93 8.65
CA THR A 249 -6.78 -6.66 9.92
C THR A 249 -6.41 -5.70 11.06
N ALA A 250 -5.53 -4.72 10.82
CA ALA A 250 -5.16 -3.72 11.83
C ALA A 250 -6.35 -2.83 12.23
N LEU A 251 -7.14 -2.36 11.26
CA LEU A 251 -8.35 -1.56 11.53
C LEU A 251 -9.40 -2.38 12.30
N HIS A 252 -9.59 -3.64 11.92
CA HIS A 252 -10.52 -4.53 12.60
C HIS A 252 -10.03 -4.88 14.02
N ALA A 253 -8.73 -5.11 14.19
CA ALA A 253 -8.14 -5.34 15.52
C ALA A 253 -8.29 -4.12 16.43
N ALA A 254 -8.08 -2.90 15.91
CA ALA A 254 -8.30 -1.68 16.67
C ALA A 254 -9.78 -1.53 17.09
N HIS A 255 -10.72 -1.99 16.26
CA HIS A 255 -12.14 -2.02 16.62
C HIS A 255 -12.43 -3.05 17.71
N GLU A 256 -12.06 -4.30 17.51
CA GLU A 256 -12.41 -5.43 18.38
C GLU A 256 -11.68 -5.37 19.74
N LEU A 257 -10.39 -4.98 19.75
CA LEU A 257 -9.58 -4.97 20.97
C LEU A 257 -9.69 -3.67 21.76
N LEU A 258 -9.93 -2.53 21.08
CA LEU A 258 -9.84 -1.21 21.71
C LEU A 258 -11.12 -0.38 21.58
N GLY A 259 -12.13 -0.87 20.86
CA GLY A 259 -13.38 -0.13 20.60
C GLY A 259 -13.22 1.10 19.73
N LEU A 260 -12.12 1.20 18.98
CA LEU A 260 -11.84 2.33 18.08
C LEU A 260 -12.63 2.19 16.79
N SER A 261 -13.14 3.31 16.28
CA SER A 261 -13.86 3.31 14.99
C SER A 261 -12.89 3.25 13.81
N PRO A 262 -12.97 2.23 12.93
CA PRO A 262 -12.14 2.15 11.73
C PRO A 262 -12.23 3.38 10.82
N HIS A 263 -13.40 4.06 10.81
CA HIS A 263 -13.63 5.29 10.04
C HIS A 263 -12.78 6.48 10.47
N ARG A 264 -12.24 6.44 11.68
CA ARG A 264 -11.43 7.52 12.26
C ARG A 264 -9.95 7.21 12.26
N LEU A 265 -9.57 6.04 11.78
CA LEU A 265 -8.19 5.58 11.79
C LEU A 265 -7.59 5.65 10.39
N THR A 266 -6.34 6.10 10.33
CA THR A 266 -5.53 6.15 9.12
C THR A 266 -4.19 5.46 9.37
N VAL A 267 -3.70 4.73 8.37
CA VAL A 267 -2.34 4.18 8.40
C VAL A 267 -1.36 5.32 8.28
N MET A 268 -0.50 5.49 9.28
CA MET A 268 0.56 6.50 9.29
C MET A 268 1.91 5.93 8.91
N ARG A 269 2.13 4.65 9.23
CA ARG A 269 3.33 3.92 8.84
C ARG A 269 2.99 2.47 8.56
N CYS A 270 3.69 1.88 7.59
CA CYS A 270 3.64 0.46 7.31
C CYS A 270 5.05 -0.01 6.93
N VAL A 271 5.66 -0.79 7.81
CA VAL A 271 6.92 -1.51 7.52
C VAL A 271 6.56 -2.93 7.19
N ALA A 272 6.93 -3.42 6.02
CA ALA A 272 6.61 -4.78 5.62
C ALA A 272 7.80 -5.49 4.96
N ALA A 273 7.89 -6.81 5.17
CA ALA A 273 8.86 -7.67 4.54
C ALA A 273 8.20 -8.95 4.01
N PHE A 274 8.60 -9.36 2.81
CA PHE A 274 8.07 -10.54 2.12
C PHE A 274 9.18 -11.57 1.96
N THR A 275 8.99 -12.74 2.55
CA THR A 275 9.99 -13.80 2.61
C THR A 275 9.67 -14.95 1.66
N ARG A 276 8.40 -15.11 1.29
CA ARG A 276 7.92 -16.18 0.42
C ARG A 276 6.78 -15.69 -0.48
N PHE A 277 6.56 -16.37 -1.59
CA PHE A 277 5.35 -16.18 -2.39
C PHE A 277 4.14 -16.78 -1.67
N GLY A 278 3.03 -16.07 -1.67
CA GLY A 278 1.75 -16.62 -1.23
C GLY A 278 1.08 -17.40 -2.36
N GLU A 279 0.68 -18.63 -2.10
CA GLU A 279 0.03 -19.50 -3.09
C GLU A 279 -1.50 -19.38 -2.99
N PHE A 280 -2.18 -19.43 -4.13
CA PHE A 280 -3.64 -19.25 -4.19
C PHE A 280 -4.43 -20.38 -3.53
N GLU A 281 -3.89 -21.60 -3.61
CA GLU A 281 -4.51 -22.83 -3.13
C GLU A 281 -4.43 -22.98 -1.61
N MET A 282 -3.55 -22.22 -0.97
CA MET A 282 -3.27 -22.36 0.47
C MET A 282 -4.10 -21.39 1.30
N PRO A 283 -4.72 -21.83 2.40
CA PRO A 283 -5.37 -20.93 3.36
C PRO A 283 -4.40 -19.88 3.85
N THR A 284 -4.79 -18.61 3.74
CA THR A 284 -3.97 -17.46 4.12
C THR A 284 -4.55 -16.82 5.36
N ILE A 285 -3.75 -16.70 6.41
CA ILE A 285 -4.15 -16.15 7.71
C ILE A 285 -3.33 -14.90 8.00
N CYS A 286 -3.99 -13.82 8.37
CA CYS A 286 -3.36 -12.61 8.86
C CYS A 286 -3.61 -12.49 10.37
N ARG A 287 -2.53 -12.22 11.14
CA ARG A 287 -2.55 -12.01 12.59
C ARG A 287 -2.13 -10.59 12.87
N ALA A 288 -2.76 -9.96 13.85
CA ALA A 288 -2.42 -8.63 14.35
C ALA A 288 -2.31 -8.67 15.87
N GLU A 289 -1.11 -8.53 16.39
CA GLU A 289 -0.80 -8.42 17.81
C GLU A 289 -0.66 -6.96 18.20
N LEU A 290 -1.42 -6.53 19.22
CA LEU A 290 -1.33 -5.17 19.75
C LEU A 290 0.01 -4.96 20.46
N VAL A 291 0.78 -3.97 20.01
CA VAL A 291 2.04 -3.53 20.63
C VAL A 291 1.73 -2.41 21.62
N GLU A 292 2.13 -2.58 22.88
CA GLU A 292 2.09 -1.52 23.89
C GLU A 292 3.40 -0.74 23.82
N ASP A 293 3.33 0.47 23.29
CA ASP A 293 4.44 1.41 23.29
C ASP A 293 3.89 2.79 23.69
N PRO A 294 4.07 3.20 24.96
CA PRO A 294 3.54 4.48 25.44
C PRO A 294 4.19 5.69 24.79
N ASP A 295 5.35 5.53 24.16
CA ASP A 295 6.07 6.61 23.49
C ASP A 295 5.65 6.81 22.03
N ARG A 296 4.87 5.86 21.46
CA ARG A 296 4.34 5.96 20.09
C ARG A 296 2.94 6.59 20.08
N PRO A 297 2.72 7.62 19.26
CA PRO A 297 1.39 8.18 19.08
C PRO A 297 0.49 7.20 18.31
N GLY A 298 -0.71 6.94 18.84
CA GLY A 298 -1.70 6.09 18.16
C GLY A 298 -1.68 4.64 18.63
N VAL A 299 -1.91 3.72 17.69
CA VAL A 299 -2.00 2.28 17.94
C VAL A 299 -1.08 1.54 16.97
N THR A 300 -0.22 0.69 17.49
CA THR A 300 0.72 -0.12 16.69
C THR A 300 0.33 -1.58 16.76
N PHE A 301 0.35 -2.24 15.60
CA PHE A 301 0.18 -3.68 15.49
C PHE A 301 1.42 -4.30 14.84
N ARG A 302 1.95 -5.36 15.46
CA ARG A 302 2.86 -6.30 14.82
C ARG A 302 2.04 -7.36 14.11
N MET A 303 2.38 -7.64 12.86
CA MET A 303 1.53 -8.45 12.00
C MET A 303 2.31 -9.52 11.25
N GLU A 304 1.63 -10.65 11.03
CA GLU A 304 2.15 -11.76 10.25
C GLU A 304 1.09 -12.28 9.29
N ILE A 305 1.49 -12.67 8.10
CA ILE A 305 0.67 -13.48 7.20
C ILE A 305 1.33 -14.85 7.05
N THR A 306 0.53 -15.88 7.28
CA THR A 306 0.97 -17.28 7.23
C THR A 306 0.16 -18.09 6.23
N GLN A 307 0.81 -19.13 5.68
CA GLN A 307 0.20 -20.24 4.97
C GLN A 307 0.78 -21.53 5.54
N ASP A 308 -0.07 -22.49 5.94
CA ASP A 308 0.35 -23.74 6.60
C ASP A 308 1.30 -23.48 7.79
N GLU A 309 0.95 -22.55 8.69
CA GLU A 309 1.75 -22.13 9.84
C GLU A 309 3.15 -21.54 9.48
N VAL A 310 3.47 -21.39 8.17
CA VAL A 310 4.72 -20.78 7.72
C VAL A 310 4.49 -19.31 7.44
N VAL A 311 5.31 -18.43 8.05
CA VAL A 311 5.29 -16.99 7.80
C VAL A 311 5.76 -16.71 6.37
N ILE A 312 4.90 -16.08 5.57
CA ILE A 312 5.23 -15.65 4.21
C ILE A 312 5.56 -14.15 4.15
N SER A 313 5.03 -13.38 5.10
CA SER A 313 5.23 -11.94 5.16
C SER A 313 5.01 -11.45 6.60
N THR A 314 5.73 -10.39 6.99
CA THR A 314 5.57 -9.68 8.27
C THR A 314 5.32 -8.21 8.02
N ALA A 315 4.63 -7.53 8.96
CA ALA A 315 4.50 -6.09 8.94
C ALA A 315 4.42 -5.49 10.34
N GLU A 316 4.68 -4.19 10.44
CA GLU A 316 4.31 -3.34 11.56
C GLU A 316 3.50 -2.18 11.01
N ILE A 317 2.33 -1.93 11.60
CA ILE A 317 1.42 -0.87 11.17
C ILE A 317 1.13 0.06 12.32
N ASP A 318 1.35 1.36 12.09
CA ASP A 318 0.93 2.43 12.98
C ASP A 318 -0.37 3.05 12.47
N LEU A 319 -1.39 3.05 13.32
CA LEU A 319 -2.68 3.70 13.08
C LEU A 319 -2.80 4.94 13.97
N GLN A 320 -3.29 6.03 13.41
CA GLN A 320 -3.65 7.23 14.18
C GLN A 320 -5.06 7.67 13.85
N CYS A 321 -5.71 8.34 14.83
CA CYS A 321 -6.96 9.00 14.57
C CYS A 321 -6.73 10.15 13.58
N ALA A 322 -7.48 10.17 12.49
CA ALA A 322 -7.57 11.35 11.64
C ALA A 322 -8.03 12.53 12.53
N THR A 323 -7.13 13.49 12.76
CA THR A 323 -7.47 14.67 13.57
C THR A 323 -8.54 15.44 12.81
N PRO A 324 -9.70 15.78 13.40
CA PRO A 324 -10.66 16.62 12.75
C PRO A 324 -9.97 17.96 12.45
N ILE A 325 -9.78 18.30 11.17
CA ILE A 325 -9.29 19.60 10.78
C ILE A 325 -10.32 20.60 11.29
N GLY A 326 -9.94 21.35 12.36
CA GLY A 326 -10.63 22.52 12.83
C GLY A 326 -12.13 22.38 13.04
N ARG A 327 -12.59 21.68 14.09
CA ARG A 327 -13.75 22.20 14.78
C ARG A 327 -13.32 23.57 15.33
N ARG A 328 -13.70 24.66 14.67
CA ARG A 328 -13.96 25.89 15.38
C ARG A 328 -14.90 25.48 16.50
N LEU A 329 -14.42 25.55 17.74
CA LEU A 329 -15.30 25.54 18.89
C LEU A 329 -16.30 26.66 18.63
N VAL A 330 -17.55 26.31 18.36
CA VAL A 330 -18.65 27.27 18.42
C VAL A 330 -18.55 27.81 19.85
N PRO A 331 -18.40 29.13 20.08
CA PRO A 331 -18.38 29.67 21.42
C PRO A 331 -19.63 29.14 22.12
N GLU A 332 -19.48 28.58 23.33
CA GLU A 332 -20.60 28.27 24.19
C GLU A 332 -21.49 29.51 24.23
N THR A 333 -22.68 29.41 23.65
CA THR A 333 -23.69 30.46 23.77
C THR A 333 -23.98 30.61 25.25
N ALA A 334 -23.66 31.78 25.79
CA ALA A 334 -24.01 32.14 27.15
C ALA A 334 -25.51 31.83 27.39
N PRO A 335 -25.88 31.31 28.57
CA PRO A 335 -27.28 30.96 28.87
C PRO A 335 -28.14 32.22 28.70
N LEU A 336 -29.21 32.09 27.92
CA LEU A 336 -30.26 33.09 27.79
C LEU A 336 -30.82 33.36 29.22
N ALA A 337 -30.55 34.55 29.74
CA ALA A 337 -31.19 35.04 30.93
C ALA A 337 -32.70 35.18 30.63
N VAL A 338 -33.50 34.29 31.21
CA VAL A 338 -34.97 34.43 31.25
C VAL A 338 -35.26 35.62 32.15
N GLN A 339 -35.62 36.77 31.57
CA GLN A 339 -36.31 37.83 32.32
C GLN A 339 -37.76 37.41 32.50
N VAL A 340 -38.13 37.10 33.73
CA VAL A 340 -39.52 37.00 34.17
C VAL A 340 -39.94 38.42 34.52
N GLY A 341 -40.89 38.94 33.79
CA GLY A 341 -41.62 40.14 34.04
C GLY A 341 -43.13 39.88 33.93
#